data_51c51bff43f3a53ad20f48decdade6d0
#
_entry.id   51c51bff43f3a53ad20f48decdade6d0
#
_cell.length_a   1.000
_cell.length_b   1.000
_cell.length_c   1.000
_cell.angle_alpha   90.00
_cell.angle_beta   90.00
_cell.angle_gamma   90.00
#
_symmetry.space_group_name_H-M   'P 1'
#
loop_
_entity.id
_entity.type
_entity.pdbx_description
1 polymer ?
#
loop_
_entity_poly.entity_id
_entity_poly.type
_entity_poly.pdbx_seq_one_letter_code
_entity_poly.pdbx_strand_id
1 'polypeptide(L)'
;MYPSQGVGVIKTIEEKVFKSNKVLYYVIYLEVSDMTIMVPVDKATGLGIRPIVGKDEALKALELISEEYEPIPSDWKLRYQMNMDLLKKGSIMDIAMIVRSLYHRSKVKELPILERKLYDSALKLLEDEISCSLRKSKEEVENLIFTRLETETE
;
A
#
# COMPACT_ATOMS: atom_id res chain seq x y z
N MET A 1 -6.12 -4.48 5.32
CA MET A 1 -5.25 -4.15 4.16
C MET A 1 -4.65 -5.42 3.57
N TYR A 2 -4.88 -5.66 2.32
CA TYR A 2 -4.24 -6.73 1.55
C TYR A 2 -3.25 -6.09 0.58
N PRO A 3 -1.93 -6.19 0.80
CA PRO A 3 -0.94 -5.38 0.09
C PRO A 3 -1.02 -5.42 -1.45
N SER A 4 -1.40 -6.55 -2.03
CA SER A 4 -1.53 -6.68 -3.48
C SER A 4 -2.91 -6.31 -4.02
N GLN A 5 -3.91 -6.18 -3.15
CA GLN A 5 -5.31 -5.99 -3.52
C GLN A 5 -5.92 -4.69 -2.99
N GLY A 6 -5.28 -4.06 -2.02
CA GLY A 6 -5.75 -2.81 -1.43
C GLY A 6 -6.56 -3.00 -0.14
N VAL A 7 -7.31 -1.97 0.20
CA VAL A 7 -8.15 -1.97 1.41
C VAL A 7 -9.42 -2.78 1.14
N GLY A 8 -9.74 -3.68 2.07
CA GLY A 8 -10.95 -4.48 2.02
C GLY A 8 -11.68 -4.44 3.36
N VAL A 9 -12.91 -4.92 3.34
CA VAL A 9 -13.76 -5.05 4.53
C VAL A 9 -14.07 -6.51 4.76
N ILE A 10 -13.80 -7.00 5.97
CA ILE A 10 -14.23 -8.34 6.36
C ILE A 10 -15.74 -8.28 6.59
N LYS A 11 -16.50 -8.95 5.72
CA LYS A 11 -17.96 -8.99 5.82
C LYS A 11 -18.43 -10.03 6.83
N THR A 12 -17.87 -11.21 6.77
CA THR A 12 -18.20 -12.33 7.67
C THR A 12 -17.00 -13.25 7.84
N ILE A 13 -17.12 -14.14 8.80
CA ILE A 13 -16.22 -15.30 8.95
C ILE A 13 -17.10 -16.53 8.73
N GLU A 14 -16.75 -17.32 7.73
CA GLU A 14 -17.49 -18.53 7.37
C GLU A 14 -16.70 -19.78 7.68
N GLU A 15 -17.39 -20.81 8.17
CA GLU A 15 -16.83 -22.14 8.37
C GLU A 15 -17.18 -23.02 7.18
N LYS A 16 -16.18 -23.67 6.59
CA LYS A 16 -16.38 -24.67 5.55
C LYS A 16 -15.78 -25.99 5.98
N VAL A 17 -16.50 -27.08 5.69
CA VAL A 17 -16.02 -28.43 5.95
C VAL A 17 -15.42 -28.98 4.66
N PHE A 18 -14.14 -29.37 4.71
CA PHE A 18 -13.44 -29.96 3.60
C PHE A 18 -12.73 -31.23 4.08
N LYS A 19 -13.09 -32.37 3.49
CA LYS A 19 -12.52 -33.71 3.87
C LYS A 19 -12.52 -33.93 5.39
N SER A 20 -13.65 -33.71 6.05
CA SER A 20 -13.84 -33.84 7.50
C SER A 20 -13.09 -32.79 8.34
N ASN A 21 -12.39 -31.86 7.73
CA ASN A 21 -11.72 -30.76 8.44
C ASN A 21 -12.56 -29.49 8.35
N LYS A 22 -12.70 -28.81 9.47
CA LYS A 22 -13.37 -27.51 9.53
C LYS A 22 -12.34 -26.41 9.32
N VAL A 23 -12.57 -25.53 8.36
CA VAL A 23 -11.70 -24.41 8.06
C VAL A 23 -12.51 -23.11 8.12
N LEU A 24 -11.99 -22.14 8.88
CA LEU A 24 -12.56 -20.81 8.95
C LEU A 24 -11.98 -19.92 7.86
N TYR A 25 -12.85 -19.16 7.20
CA TYR A 25 -12.48 -18.22 6.15
C TYR A 25 -12.96 -16.82 6.48
N TYR A 26 -12.11 -15.83 6.23
CA TYR A 26 -12.55 -14.44 6.12
C TYR A 26 -13.21 -14.25 4.76
N VAL A 27 -14.39 -13.68 4.73
CA VAL A 27 -15.04 -13.22 3.50
C VAL A 27 -14.75 -11.72 3.39
N ILE A 28 -13.89 -11.35 2.46
CA ILE A 28 -13.37 -9.98 2.33
C ILE A 28 -13.91 -9.36 1.05
N TYR A 29 -14.55 -8.21 1.18
CA TYR A 29 -14.96 -7.39 0.04
C TYR A 29 -13.89 -6.35 -0.27
N LEU A 30 -13.38 -6.37 -1.51
CA LEU A 30 -12.39 -5.44 -2.02
C LEU A 30 -13.10 -4.39 -2.87
N GLU A 31 -13.26 -3.19 -2.34
CA GLU A 31 -14.03 -2.13 -2.97
C GLU A 31 -13.46 -1.71 -4.33
N VAL A 32 -12.15 -1.58 -4.44
CA VAL A 32 -11.47 -1.12 -5.67
C VAL A 32 -11.72 -2.04 -6.85
N SER A 33 -11.68 -3.35 -6.64
CA SER A 33 -11.88 -4.34 -7.70
C SER A 33 -13.32 -4.87 -7.76
N ASP A 34 -14.18 -4.46 -6.82
CA ASP A 34 -15.54 -4.98 -6.67
C ASP A 34 -15.57 -6.52 -6.62
N MET A 35 -14.62 -7.09 -5.88
CA MET A 35 -14.48 -8.53 -5.73
C MET A 35 -14.66 -8.94 -4.28
N THR A 36 -15.30 -10.11 -4.11
CA THR A 36 -15.36 -10.77 -2.81
C THR A 36 -14.41 -11.96 -2.86
N ILE A 37 -13.48 -12.00 -1.93
CA ILE A 37 -12.53 -13.11 -1.82
C ILE A 37 -12.68 -13.82 -0.49
N MET A 38 -12.28 -15.08 -0.46
CA MET A 38 -12.26 -15.88 0.76
C MET A 38 -10.82 -16.25 1.07
N VAL A 39 -10.40 -15.97 2.30
CA VAL A 39 -9.04 -16.25 2.76
C VAL A 39 -9.10 -17.08 4.03
N PRO A 40 -8.42 -18.23 4.09
CA PRO A 40 -8.33 -18.99 5.34
C PRO A 40 -7.74 -18.12 6.45
N VAL A 41 -8.41 -18.12 7.61
CA VAL A 41 -8.02 -17.27 8.75
C VAL A 41 -6.56 -17.49 9.15
N ASP A 42 -6.11 -18.74 9.20
CA ASP A 42 -4.73 -19.11 9.57
C ASP A 42 -3.70 -18.74 8.51
N LYS A 43 -4.10 -18.47 7.27
CA LYS A 43 -3.17 -18.06 6.18
C LYS A 43 -3.13 -16.55 5.97
N ALA A 44 -4.06 -15.81 6.55
CA ALA A 44 -4.17 -14.36 6.31
C ALA A 44 -2.89 -13.60 6.63
N THR A 45 -2.28 -13.86 7.79
CA THR A 45 -1.03 -13.21 8.21
C THR A 45 0.12 -13.50 7.24
N GLY A 46 0.25 -14.77 6.81
CA GLY A 46 1.28 -15.18 5.86
C GLY A 46 1.13 -14.54 4.49
N LEU A 47 -0.09 -14.15 4.11
CA LEU A 47 -0.37 -13.43 2.87
C LEU A 47 -0.14 -11.92 3.00
N GLY A 48 0.24 -11.44 4.18
CA GLY A 48 0.46 -10.02 4.44
C GLY A 48 -0.81 -9.22 4.73
N ILE A 49 -1.94 -9.90 4.89
CA ILE A 49 -3.19 -9.25 5.26
C ILE A 49 -3.06 -8.74 6.69
N ARG A 50 -3.34 -7.46 6.88
CA ARG A 50 -3.22 -6.79 8.17
C ARG A 50 -4.33 -5.78 8.36
N PRO A 51 -4.62 -5.35 9.61
CA PRO A 51 -5.53 -4.23 9.84
C PRO A 51 -5.01 -2.96 9.16
N ILE A 52 -5.90 -2.05 8.82
CA ILE A 52 -5.46 -0.71 8.42
C ILE A 52 -4.81 -0.03 9.63
N VAL A 53 -3.84 0.85 9.36
CA VAL A 53 -3.13 1.53 10.43
C VAL A 53 -4.03 2.54 11.15
N GLY A 54 -3.67 2.83 12.40
CA GLY A 54 -4.33 3.90 13.15
C GLY A 54 -3.88 5.28 12.68
N LYS A 55 -4.55 6.30 13.19
CA LYS A 55 -4.29 7.71 12.83
C LYS A 55 -2.82 8.10 13.01
N ASP A 56 -2.21 7.70 14.12
CA ASP A 56 -0.82 8.07 14.43
C ASP A 56 0.17 7.53 13.41
N GLU A 57 0.00 6.27 13.00
CA GLU A 57 0.86 5.67 11.97
C GLU A 57 0.62 6.28 10.59
N ALA A 58 -0.62 6.61 10.26
CA ALA A 58 -0.94 7.30 9.01
C ALA A 58 -0.27 8.68 8.94
N LEU A 59 -0.28 9.42 10.05
CA LEU A 59 0.40 10.71 10.13
C LEU A 59 1.92 10.57 10.04
N LYS A 60 2.49 9.52 10.63
CA LYS A 60 3.93 9.21 10.52
C LYS A 60 4.32 8.88 9.07
N ALA A 61 3.46 8.18 8.34
CA ALA A 61 3.71 7.90 6.93
C ALA A 61 3.72 9.18 6.09
N LEU A 62 2.81 10.11 6.34
CA LEU A 62 2.80 11.43 5.70
C LEU A 62 4.05 12.24 6.06
N GLU A 63 4.50 12.15 7.30
CA GLU A 63 5.73 12.80 7.75
C GLU A 63 6.97 12.21 7.05
N LEU A 64 7.03 10.87 6.91
CA LEU A 64 8.10 10.19 6.20
C LEU A 64 8.23 10.69 4.75
N ILE A 65 7.12 10.94 4.08
CA ILE A 65 7.10 11.42 2.69
C ILE A 65 7.77 12.78 2.56
N SER A 66 7.70 13.62 3.60
CA SER A 66 8.33 14.94 3.60
C SER A 66 9.80 14.94 4.04
N GLU A 67 10.34 13.81 4.49
CA GLU A 67 11.72 13.70 4.94
C GLU A 67 12.69 13.49 3.77
N GLU A 68 13.97 13.81 4.01
CA GLU A 68 15.04 13.48 3.08
C GLU A 68 15.13 11.96 2.91
N TYR A 69 15.48 11.54 1.71
CA TYR A 69 15.59 10.11 1.38
C TYR A 69 17.03 9.78 0.97
N GLU A 70 17.40 8.52 1.21
CA GLU A 70 18.70 8.02 0.78
C GLU A 70 18.77 7.93 -0.75
N PRO A 71 19.96 8.14 -1.35
CA PRO A 71 20.13 7.94 -2.79
C PRO A 71 19.69 6.54 -3.20
N ILE A 72 18.92 6.47 -4.28
CA ILE A 72 18.46 5.21 -4.83
C ILE A 72 19.33 4.80 -6.01
N PRO A 73 19.45 3.48 -6.31
CA PRO A 73 20.26 3.02 -7.43
C PRO A 73 19.82 3.68 -8.75
N SER A 74 20.80 4.01 -9.61
CA SER A 74 20.54 4.53 -10.95
C SER A 74 20.09 3.41 -11.90
N ASP A 75 20.46 2.16 -11.63
CA ASP A 75 20.00 1.01 -12.39
C ASP A 75 18.53 0.74 -12.08
N TRP A 76 17.68 0.94 -13.09
CA TRP A 76 16.24 0.82 -12.90
C TRP A 76 15.78 -0.59 -12.53
N LYS A 77 16.49 -1.63 -12.98
CA LYS A 77 16.14 -3.01 -12.66
C LYS A 77 16.37 -3.32 -11.19
N LEU A 78 17.49 -2.88 -10.65
CA LEU A 78 17.80 -3.02 -9.23
C LEU A 78 16.81 -2.21 -8.39
N ARG A 79 16.56 -0.97 -8.76
CA ARG A 79 15.61 -0.10 -8.09
C ARG A 79 14.20 -0.70 -8.08
N TYR A 80 13.75 -1.22 -9.23
CA TYR A 80 12.46 -1.89 -9.36
C TYR A 80 12.36 -3.09 -8.42
N GLN A 81 13.38 -3.93 -8.37
CA GLN A 81 13.40 -5.10 -7.49
C GLN A 81 13.35 -4.71 -6.02
N MET A 82 14.11 -3.70 -5.62
CA MET A 82 14.09 -3.19 -4.25
C MET A 82 12.69 -2.70 -3.86
N ASN A 83 12.04 -1.96 -4.73
CA ASN A 83 10.70 -1.45 -4.48
C ASN A 83 9.64 -2.55 -4.49
N MET A 84 9.78 -3.57 -5.32
CA MET A 84 8.90 -4.74 -5.29
C MET A 84 9.04 -5.50 -3.98
N ASP A 85 10.23 -5.61 -3.43
CA ASP A 85 10.47 -6.25 -2.14
C ASP A 85 9.81 -5.45 -1.01
N LEU A 86 9.88 -4.12 -1.05
CA LEU A 86 9.17 -3.25 -0.12
C LEU A 86 7.65 -3.44 -0.22
N LEU A 87 7.12 -3.52 -1.43
CA LEU A 87 5.70 -3.73 -1.64
C LEU A 87 5.24 -5.07 -1.05
N LYS A 88 6.04 -6.12 -1.17
CA LYS A 88 5.76 -7.44 -0.59
C LYS A 88 5.72 -7.39 0.94
N LYS A 89 6.58 -6.60 1.57
CA LYS A 89 6.53 -6.38 3.02
C LYS A 89 5.21 -5.72 3.41
N GLY A 90 4.75 -4.76 2.62
CA GLY A 90 3.40 -4.24 2.66
C GLY A 90 3.04 -3.34 3.83
N SER A 91 4.01 -2.91 4.65
CA SER A 91 3.72 -1.91 5.69
C SER A 91 3.44 -0.56 5.05
N ILE A 92 2.68 0.29 5.75
CA ILE A 92 2.40 1.63 5.24
C ILE A 92 3.69 2.45 5.03
N MET A 93 4.68 2.26 5.90
CA MET A 93 5.97 2.94 5.79
C MET A 93 6.74 2.48 4.55
N ASP A 94 6.73 1.18 4.26
CA ASP A 94 7.37 0.62 3.05
C ASP A 94 6.71 1.18 1.79
N ILE A 95 5.38 1.24 1.76
CA ILE A 95 4.62 1.81 0.64
C ILE A 95 4.93 3.30 0.48
N ALA A 96 4.99 4.04 1.59
CA ALA A 96 5.34 5.46 1.58
C ALA A 96 6.76 5.70 1.03
N MET A 97 7.71 4.83 1.36
CA MET A 97 9.08 4.89 0.82
C MET A 97 9.11 4.71 -0.69
N ILE A 98 8.31 3.78 -1.23
CA ILE A 98 8.19 3.58 -2.68
C ILE A 98 7.68 4.86 -3.34
N VAL A 99 6.60 5.43 -2.82
CA VAL A 99 5.99 6.65 -3.36
C VAL A 99 6.99 7.80 -3.36
N ARG A 100 7.66 8.03 -2.24
CA ARG A 100 8.64 9.10 -2.09
C ARG A 100 9.79 8.97 -3.10
N SER A 101 10.42 7.81 -3.14
CA SER A 101 11.59 7.60 -3.98
C SER A 101 11.27 7.70 -5.47
N LEU A 102 10.16 7.10 -5.91
CA LEU A 102 9.77 7.13 -7.32
C LEU A 102 9.22 8.50 -7.75
N TYR A 103 8.55 9.21 -6.85
CA TYR A 103 8.13 10.60 -7.13
C TYR A 103 9.34 11.47 -7.46
N HIS A 104 10.35 11.47 -6.58
CA HIS A 104 11.55 12.29 -6.79
C HIS A 104 12.35 11.83 -8.02
N ARG A 105 12.42 10.53 -8.25
CA ARG A 105 13.07 10.01 -9.46
C ARG A 105 12.36 10.49 -10.73
N SER A 106 11.03 10.53 -10.73
CA SER A 106 10.23 10.99 -11.87
C SER A 106 10.49 12.45 -12.22
N LYS A 107 10.93 13.27 -11.26
CA LYS A 107 11.28 14.68 -11.48
C LYS A 107 12.65 14.85 -12.15
N VAL A 108 13.52 13.85 -12.05
CA VAL A 108 14.85 13.85 -12.66
C VAL A 108 14.82 13.23 -14.04
N LYS A 109 14.11 12.13 -14.20
CA LYS A 109 14.02 11.38 -15.45
C LYS A 109 12.72 10.60 -15.50
N GLU A 110 12.12 10.50 -16.68
CA GLU A 110 10.91 9.72 -16.89
C GLU A 110 11.10 8.26 -16.42
N LEU A 111 10.12 7.75 -15.69
CA LEU A 111 10.16 6.38 -15.20
C LEU A 111 9.89 5.37 -16.32
N PRO A 112 10.64 4.24 -16.38
CA PRO A 112 10.26 3.12 -17.21
C PRO A 112 8.84 2.65 -16.92
N ILE A 113 8.20 2.02 -17.90
CA ILE A 113 6.78 1.61 -17.82
C ILE A 113 6.48 0.78 -16.56
N LEU A 114 7.34 -0.19 -16.23
CA LEU A 114 7.13 -1.05 -15.06
C LEU A 114 7.20 -0.25 -13.74
N GLU A 115 8.13 0.68 -13.64
CA GLU A 115 8.24 1.54 -12.45
C GLU A 115 7.08 2.52 -12.37
N ARG A 116 6.60 3.02 -13.49
CA ARG A 116 5.43 3.90 -13.51
C ARG A 116 4.20 3.18 -12.98
N LYS A 117 3.99 1.95 -13.41
CA LYS A 117 2.89 1.11 -12.90
C LYS A 117 3.03 0.83 -11.41
N LEU A 118 4.24 0.54 -10.96
CA LEU A 118 4.51 0.31 -9.54
C LEU A 118 4.23 1.57 -8.72
N TYR A 119 4.68 2.72 -9.19
CA TYR A 119 4.43 4.00 -8.54
C TYR A 119 2.92 4.29 -8.43
N ASP A 120 2.19 4.14 -9.52
CA ASP A 120 0.75 4.39 -9.55
C ASP A 120 0.01 3.45 -8.58
N SER A 121 0.40 2.18 -8.54
CA SER A 121 -0.18 1.20 -7.61
C SER A 121 0.13 1.53 -6.16
N ALA A 122 1.38 1.86 -5.85
CA ALA A 122 1.80 2.20 -4.49
C ALA A 122 1.11 3.48 -4.00
N LEU A 123 1.02 4.49 -4.86
CA LEU A 123 0.32 5.74 -4.54
C LEU A 123 -1.14 5.49 -4.21
N LYS A 124 -1.82 4.67 -5.01
CA LYS A 124 -3.21 4.32 -4.78
C LYS A 124 -3.42 3.56 -3.47
N LEU A 125 -2.56 2.59 -3.17
CA LEU A 125 -2.60 1.85 -1.91
C LEU A 125 -2.42 2.79 -0.72
N LEU A 126 -1.49 3.73 -0.81
CA LEU A 126 -1.23 4.70 0.24
C LEU A 126 -2.43 5.63 0.45
N GLU A 127 -2.99 6.15 -0.63
CA GLU A 127 -4.19 7.01 -0.58
C GLU A 127 -5.37 6.29 0.07
N ASP A 128 -5.63 5.06 -0.36
CA ASP A 128 -6.76 4.28 0.13
C ASP A 128 -6.64 4.00 1.64
N GLU A 129 -5.48 3.59 2.09
CA GLU A 129 -5.27 3.28 3.50
C GLU A 129 -5.32 4.53 4.38
N ILE A 130 -4.66 5.61 4.00
CA ILE A 130 -4.68 6.87 4.75
C ILE A 130 -6.10 7.46 4.78
N SER A 131 -6.82 7.39 3.66
CA SER A 131 -8.21 7.82 3.57
C SER A 131 -9.08 7.10 4.61
N CYS A 132 -8.96 5.79 4.69
CA CYS A 132 -9.70 4.99 5.68
C CYS A 132 -9.26 5.32 7.12
N SER A 133 -7.96 5.45 7.34
CA SER A 133 -7.40 5.69 8.67
C SER A 133 -7.75 7.08 9.22
N LEU A 134 -7.67 8.12 8.40
CA LEU A 134 -7.96 9.49 8.80
C LEU A 134 -9.42 9.89 8.61
N ARG A 135 -10.23 9.04 8.01
CA ARG A 135 -11.63 9.31 7.67
C ARG A 135 -11.77 10.58 6.82
N LYS A 136 -10.91 10.69 5.81
CA LYS A 136 -10.91 11.77 4.84
C LYS A 136 -11.21 11.22 3.45
N SER A 137 -11.65 12.09 2.53
CA SER A 137 -11.84 11.68 1.15
C SER A 137 -10.51 11.35 0.48
N LYS A 138 -10.54 10.53 -0.56
CA LYS A 138 -9.34 10.19 -1.34
C LYS A 138 -8.72 11.45 -1.97
N GLU A 139 -9.54 12.39 -2.40
CA GLU A 139 -9.08 13.66 -2.96
C GLU A 139 -8.32 14.50 -1.93
N GLU A 140 -8.84 14.63 -0.70
CA GLU A 140 -8.16 15.32 0.39
C GLU A 140 -6.82 14.68 0.71
N VAL A 141 -6.77 13.34 0.76
CA VAL A 141 -5.55 12.59 1.06
C VAL A 141 -4.55 12.72 -0.09
N GLU A 142 -4.98 12.66 -1.34
CA GLU A 142 -4.12 12.90 -2.49
C GLU A 142 -3.45 14.26 -2.40
N ASN A 143 -4.20 15.30 -2.08
CA ASN A 143 -3.67 16.64 -1.89
C ASN A 143 -2.66 16.70 -0.74
N LEU A 144 -2.92 16.02 0.36
CA LEU A 144 -1.99 15.94 1.50
C LEU A 144 -0.68 15.27 1.09
N ILE A 145 -0.75 14.16 0.36
CA ILE A 145 0.44 13.43 -0.10
C ILE A 145 1.29 14.31 -1.02
N PHE A 146 0.70 14.91 -2.03
CA PHE A 146 1.43 15.74 -2.97
C PHE A 146 2.00 17.01 -2.33
N THR A 147 1.27 17.62 -1.40
CA THR A 147 1.79 18.74 -0.61
C THR A 147 3.06 18.35 0.15
N ARG A 148 3.08 17.16 0.75
CA ARG A 148 4.25 16.65 1.48
C ARG A 148 5.40 16.31 0.54
N LEU A 149 5.11 15.74 -0.63
CA LEU A 149 6.14 15.43 -1.63
C LEU A 149 6.80 16.69 -2.21
N GLU A 150 6.05 17.76 -2.35
CA GLU A 150 6.52 19.02 -2.93
C GLU A 150 7.27 19.92 -1.94
N THR A 151 7.15 19.70 -0.64
CA THR A 151 7.78 20.54 0.39
C THR A 151 9.31 20.41 0.47
N GLU A 152 9.91 19.42 -0.15
CA GLU A 152 11.37 19.19 -0.12
C GLU A 152 12.16 19.98 -1.18
N THR A 153 11.51 20.80 -1.97
CA THR A 153 12.18 21.49 -3.10
C THR A 153 12.72 22.88 -2.76
N GLU A 154 12.75 23.23 -1.48
CA GLU A 154 13.34 24.51 -1.03
C GLU A 154 14.71 24.34 -0.41
#